data_ff5b547d0f6a3ced96870b27d82266ad
#
_entry.id   ff5b547d0f6a3ced96870b27d82266ad
#
_cell.length_a   1.000
_cell.length_b   1.000
_cell.length_c   1.000
_cell.angle_alpha   90.00
_cell.angle_beta   90.00
_cell.angle_gamma   90.00
#
_symmetry.space_group_name_H-M   'P 1'
#
loop_
_entity.id
_entity.type
_entity.pdbx_description
1 polymer ?
#
loop_
_entity_poly.entity_id
_entity_poly.type
_entity_poly.pdbx_seq_one_letter_code
_entity_poly.pdbx_strand_id
1 'polypeptide(L)'
;MSGRPAGVGLVAFPGFFRSDALTPKNIPDRERLIFAMDVADPQAARLMVEQLGDAVVFYKIGLELFMSGGYFELLDWMVARGKKIFVDLKFFDVPATVAAAVRQLRGRGVTFATIHGNQAIMEAAAAAKGDVKILAVTVLTSLDRGDLDDLGFTVDVEKLVLSRARRALEAGCDGVVSSGLEAPRLREFIDHRLP
;
A
#
# COMPACT_ATOMS: atom_id res chain seq x y z
N MET A 1 6.81 40.47 -31.20
CA MET A 1 7.85 40.02 -30.24
C MET A 1 7.22 38.95 -29.33
N SER A 2 7.48 37.72 -29.66
CA SER A 2 6.88 36.53 -29.01
C SER A 2 7.82 36.07 -27.89
N GLY A 3 7.38 36.26 -26.63
CA GLY A 3 8.04 35.69 -25.46
C GLY A 3 7.59 34.28 -25.26
N ARG A 4 8.49 33.27 -25.43
CA ARG A 4 8.28 31.91 -25.01
C ARG A 4 8.28 31.84 -23.47
N PRO A 5 7.36 31.11 -22.81
CA PRO A 5 7.48 30.85 -21.39
C PRO A 5 8.66 29.93 -21.16
N ALA A 6 9.45 30.23 -20.12
CA ALA A 6 10.60 29.45 -19.68
C ALA A 6 10.17 28.02 -19.33
N GLY A 7 10.85 27.06 -19.92
CA GLY A 7 10.64 25.64 -19.65
C GLY A 7 10.88 25.31 -18.17
N VAL A 8 9.91 24.64 -17.57
CA VAL A 8 10.07 24.01 -16.26
C VAL A 8 11.11 22.91 -16.41
N GLY A 9 12.32 23.17 -15.92
CA GLY A 9 13.42 22.22 -15.97
C GLY A 9 13.04 20.95 -15.21
N LEU A 10 13.08 19.82 -15.91
CA LEU A 10 13.06 18.50 -15.30
C LEU A 10 14.29 18.43 -14.39
N VAL A 11 14.08 18.39 -13.09
CA VAL A 11 15.19 18.14 -12.15
C VAL A 11 15.55 16.66 -12.30
N ALA A 12 16.53 16.37 -13.15
CA ALA A 12 17.16 15.07 -13.23
C ALA A 12 17.96 14.85 -11.95
N PHE A 13 17.61 13.86 -11.16
CA PHE A 13 18.40 13.43 -10.02
C PHE A 13 19.54 12.53 -10.54
N PRO A 14 20.83 12.95 -10.44
CA PRO A 14 21.94 12.11 -10.86
C PRO A 14 22.06 10.91 -9.92
N GLY A 15 22.01 9.73 -10.46
CA GLY A 15 22.37 8.48 -9.78
C GLY A 15 21.32 7.37 -9.70
N PHE A 16 20.09 7.59 -10.21
CA PHE A 16 19.01 6.59 -10.07
C PHE A 16 18.51 5.94 -11.38
N PHE A 17 19.13 6.25 -12.51
CA PHE A 17 18.75 5.64 -13.79
C PHE A 17 19.70 4.47 -14.11
N ARG A 18 19.30 3.26 -13.73
CA ARG A 18 19.73 2.07 -14.46
C ARG A 18 18.71 1.80 -15.55
N SER A 19 19.17 1.79 -16.78
CA SER A 19 18.40 1.50 -18.00
C SER A 19 18.07 0.00 -18.17
N ASP A 20 17.99 -0.74 -17.09
CA ASP A 20 17.64 -2.16 -17.16
C ASP A 20 16.14 -2.27 -17.36
N ALA A 21 15.75 -2.90 -18.48
CA ALA A 21 14.36 -3.17 -18.79
C ALA A 21 13.64 -3.74 -17.57
N LEU A 22 12.42 -3.22 -17.29
CA LEU A 22 11.58 -3.63 -16.16
C LEU A 22 11.52 -5.16 -16.10
N THR A 23 12.25 -5.77 -15.18
CA THR A 23 12.16 -7.22 -15.00
C THR A 23 10.77 -7.54 -14.46
N PRO A 24 9.96 -8.32 -15.21
CA PRO A 24 8.62 -8.68 -14.74
C PRO A 24 8.75 -9.42 -13.40
N LYS A 25 7.99 -9.01 -12.40
CA LYS A 25 7.90 -9.79 -11.16
C LYS A 25 7.24 -11.12 -11.46
N ASN A 26 7.83 -12.20 -11.02
CA ASN A 26 7.24 -13.53 -11.14
C ASN A 26 6.18 -13.73 -10.04
N ILE A 27 5.03 -13.08 -10.22
CA ILE A 27 3.86 -13.23 -9.34
C ILE A 27 2.94 -14.26 -9.99
N PRO A 28 2.61 -15.38 -9.32
CA PRO A 28 1.65 -16.35 -9.82
C PRO A 28 0.32 -15.66 -10.19
N ASP A 29 -0.28 -16.02 -11.33
CA ASP A 29 -1.47 -15.33 -11.84
C ASP A 29 -2.62 -15.31 -10.83
N ARG A 30 -2.82 -16.40 -10.09
CA ARG A 30 -3.83 -16.50 -9.02
C ARG A 30 -3.58 -15.57 -7.83
N GLU A 31 -2.38 -15.02 -7.67
CA GLU A 31 -2.01 -14.09 -6.60
C GLU A 31 -2.06 -12.61 -7.03
N ARG A 32 -2.29 -12.36 -8.32
CA ARG A 32 -2.40 -11.00 -8.86
C ARG A 32 -3.75 -10.36 -8.54
N LEU A 33 -4.78 -11.18 -8.30
CA LEU A 33 -6.10 -10.72 -7.88
C LEU A 33 -6.16 -10.67 -6.36
N ILE A 34 -6.41 -9.49 -5.79
CA ILE A 34 -6.71 -9.30 -4.38
C ILE A 34 -8.18 -8.92 -4.27
N PHE A 35 -8.98 -9.82 -3.68
CA PHE A 35 -10.41 -9.58 -3.49
C PHE A 35 -10.62 -8.67 -2.26
N ALA A 36 -11.29 -7.53 -2.46
CA ALA A 36 -11.67 -6.63 -1.37
C ALA A 36 -12.88 -7.21 -0.61
N MET A 37 -12.66 -7.64 0.63
CA MET A 37 -13.70 -8.20 1.49
C MET A 37 -14.43 -7.06 2.24
N ASP A 38 -15.20 -6.28 1.47
CA ASP A 38 -15.96 -5.16 2.00
C ASP A 38 -17.39 -5.66 2.34
N VAL A 39 -17.51 -6.32 3.49
CA VAL A 39 -18.74 -6.91 4.05
C VAL A 39 -18.89 -6.56 5.52
N ALA A 40 -20.13 -6.57 6.02
CA ALA A 40 -20.48 -6.01 7.31
C ALA A 40 -19.93 -6.79 8.53
N ASP A 41 -19.71 -8.10 8.40
CA ASP A 41 -19.34 -8.94 9.54
C ASP A 41 -18.51 -10.18 9.13
N PRO A 42 -17.86 -10.85 10.10
CA PRO A 42 -17.05 -12.03 9.85
C PRO A 42 -17.82 -13.24 9.33
N GLN A 43 -19.11 -13.35 9.61
CA GLN A 43 -19.94 -14.46 9.12
C GLN A 43 -20.17 -14.32 7.62
N ALA A 44 -20.53 -13.12 7.16
CA ALA A 44 -20.66 -12.81 5.74
C ALA A 44 -19.32 -13.01 5.00
N ALA A 45 -18.20 -12.62 5.63
CA ALA A 45 -16.87 -12.84 5.07
C ALA A 45 -16.55 -14.33 4.90
N ARG A 46 -16.87 -15.18 5.89
CA ARG A 46 -16.65 -16.64 5.79
C ARG A 46 -17.47 -17.26 4.66
N LEU A 47 -18.75 -16.91 4.56
CA LEU A 47 -19.61 -17.37 3.47
C LEU A 47 -19.06 -16.97 2.10
N MET A 48 -18.56 -15.74 1.95
CA MET A 48 -17.94 -15.25 0.72
C MET A 48 -16.67 -16.04 0.36
N VAL A 49 -15.80 -16.29 1.33
CA VAL A 49 -14.58 -17.11 1.12
C VAL A 49 -14.93 -18.53 0.70
N GLU A 50 -15.94 -19.15 1.32
CA GLU A 50 -16.40 -20.50 0.98
C GLU A 50 -17.01 -20.54 -0.43
N GLN A 51 -17.82 -19.53 -0.78
CA GLN A 51 -18.44 -19.40 -2.10
C GLN A 51 -17.41 -19.20 -3.22
N LEU A 52 -16.37 -18.39 -2.99
CA LEU A 52 -15.29 -18.13 -3.94
C LEU A 52 -14.29 -19.30 -4.03
N GLY A 53 -14.21 -20.13 -3.02
CA GLY A 53 -13.37 -21.31 -2.98
C GLY A 53 -11.92 -21.06 -3.39
N ASP A 54 -11.42 -21.85 -4.34
CA ASP A 54 -10.05 -21.74 -4.85
C ASP A 54 -9.89 -20.72 -6.00
N ALA A 55 -10.96 -20.12 -6.47
CA ALA A 55 -10.90 -19.07 -7.47
C ALA A 55 -10.17 -17.81 -6.94
N VAL A 56 -10.27 -17.56 -5.63
CA VAL A 56 -9.59 -16.45 -4.96
C VAL A 56 -8.73 -17.00 -3.81
N VAL A 57 -7.47 -16.60 -3.83
CA VAL A 57 -6.50 -16.99 -2.78
C VAL A 57 -6.01 -15.82 -1.96
N PHE A 58 -6.25 -14.59 -2.39
CA PHE A 58 -5.73 -13.40 -1.75
C PHE A 58 -6.86 -12.41 -1.43
N TYR A 59 -6.99 -12.01 -0.17
CA TYR A 59 -8.08 -11.18 0.32
C TYR A 59 -7.54 -9.96 1.06
N LYS A 60 -8.16 -8.80 0.81
CA LYS A 60 -7.97 -7.58 1.58
C LYS A 60 -9.11 -7.47 2.61
N ILE A 61 -8.76 -7.36 3.88
CA ILE A 61 -9.71 -7.14 4.98
C ILE A 61 -9.45 -5.76 5.60
N GLY A 62 -10.50 -4.96 5.64
CA GLY A 62 -10.40 -3.54 5.94
C GLY A 62 -11.06 -3.14 7.26
N LEU A 63 -11.28 -1.83 7.37
CA LEU A 63 -11.69 -1.16 8.61
C LEU A 63 -13.12 -1.56 9.05
N GLU A 64 -14.05 -1.79 8.12
CA GLU A 64 -15.41 -2.21 8.43
C GLU A 64 -15.42 -3.54 9.20
N LEU A 65 -14.74 -4.54 8.68
CA LEU A 65 -14.58 -5.84 9.36
C LEU A 65 -13.84 -5.72 10.69
N PHE A 66 -12.85 -4.83 10.78
CA PHE A 66 -12.15 -4.60 12.04
C PHE A 66 -13.10 -4.08 13.12
N MET A 67 -13.98 -3.14 12.76
CA MET A 67 -14.96 -2.54 13.70
C MET A 67 -16.12 -3.44 14.03
N SER A 68 -16.43 -4.47 13.22
CA SER A 68 -17.52 -5.39 13.47
C SER A 68 -17.24 -6.43 14.57
N GLY A 69 -15.99 -6.52 15.03
CA GLY A 69 -15.53 -7.54 15.98
C GLY A 69 -15.14 -8.87 15.31
N GLY A 70 -14.41 -9.72 16.02
CA GLY A 70 -13.99 -11.03 15.50
C GLY A 70 -12.98 -10.97 14.34
N TYR A 71 -12.30 -9.83 14.15
CA TYR A 71 -11.37 -9.60 13.03
C TYR A 71 -10.18 -10.55 13.02
N PHE A 72 -9.54 -10.73 14.17
CA PHE A 72 -8.36 -11.59 14.25
C PHE A 72 -8.73 -13.07 14.16
N GLU A 73 -9.88 -13.47 14.69
CA GLU A 73 -10.42 -14.83 14.54
C GLU A 73 -10.75 -15.14 13.08
N LEU A 74 -11.30 -14.17 12.34
CA LEU A 74 -11.51 -14.28 10.89
C LEU A 74 -10.18 -14.40 10.15
N LEU A 75 -9.20 -13.55 10.46
CA LEU A 75 -7.87 -13.57 9.86
C LEU A 75 -7.21 -14.94 10.04
N ASP A 76 -7.14 -15.42 11.29
CA ASP A 76 -6.53 -16.70 11.62
C ASP A 76 -7.26 -17.88 10.93
N TRP A 77 -8.60 -17.81 10.84
CA TRP A 77 -9.43 -18.79 10.12
C TRP A 77 -9.14 -18.82 8.61
N MET A 78 -8.92 -17.65 7.98
CA MET A 78 -8.55 -17.56 6.56
C MET A 78 -7.14 -18.07 6.30
N VAL A 79 -6.18 -17.70 7.14
CA VAL A 79 -4.78 -18.16 7.05
C VAL A 79 -4.70 -19.68 7.20
N ALA A 80 -5.44 -20.29 8.15
CA ALA A 80 -5.52 -21.73 8.31
C ALA A 80 -6.06 -22.46 7.07
N ARG A 81 -6.76 -21.77 6.17
CA ARG A 81 -7.26 -22.25 4.87
C ARG A 81 -6.33 -21.94 3.69
N GLY A 82 -5.11 -21.52 3.97
CA GLY A 82 -4.11 -21.18 2.94
C GLY A 82 -4.42 -19.91 2.17
N LYS A 83 -5.30 -19.04 2.68
CA LYS A 83 -5.58 -17.76 2.06
C LYS A 83 -4.51 -16.74 2.44
N LYS A 84 -4.08 -15.92 1.50
CA LYS A 84 -3.20 -14.77 1.73
C LYS A 84 -4.02 -13.58 2.21
N ILE A 85 -3.48 -12.84 3.18
CA ILE A 85 -4.19 -11.74 3.82
C ILE A 85 -3.46 -10.43 3.64
N PHE A 86 -4.21 -9.42 3.24
CA PHE A 86 -3.83 -8.03 3.20
C PHE A 86 -4.65 -7.26 4.25
N VAL A 87 -4.01 -6.82 5.33
CA VAL A 87 -4.61 -6.00 6.38
C VAL A 87 -4.59 -4.53 5.94
N ASP A 88 -5.76 -4.00 5.54
CA ASP A 88 -5.89 -2.63 5.01
C ASP A 88 -6.53 -1.70 6.05
N LEU A 89 -5.83 -1.44 7.15
CA LEU A 89 -6.28 -0.57 8.23
C LEU A 89 -5.64 0.83 8.19
N LYS A 90 -4.71 1.07 7.26
CA LYS A 90 -4.04 2.35 7.03
C LYS A 90 -3.57 3.00 8.33
N PHE A 91 -2.80 2.25 9.14
CA PHE A 91 -2.32 2.71 10.44
C PHE A 91 -1.72 4.11 10.37
N PHE A 92 -2.30 5.02 11.13
CA PHE A 92 -1.89 6.41 11.17
C PHE A 92 -2.02 6.95 12.59
N ASP A 93 -0.91 6.96 13.29
CA ASP A 93 -0.77 7.41 14.69
C ASP A 93 0.69 7.81 14.91
N VAL A 94 1.09 8.18 16.13
CA VAL A 94 2.49 8.40 16.44
C VAL A 94 3.35 7.16 16.14
N PRO A 95 4.61 7.31 15.73
CA PRO A 95 5.44 6.21 15.25
C PRO A 95 5.52 5.00 16.18
N ALA A 96 5.59 5.22 17.49
CA ALA A 96 5.66 4.13 18.47
C ALA A 96 4.39 3.28 18.50
N THR A 97 3.22 3.90 18.38
CA THR A 97 1.91 3.22 18.33
C THR A 97 1.77 2.41 17.05
N VAL A 98 2.14 3.00 15.91
CA VAL A 98 2.10 2.28 14.61
C VAL A 98 3.05 1.07 14.64
N ALA A 99 4.27 1.23 15.15
CA ALA A 99 5.20 0.12 15.31
C ALA A 99 4.63 -0.99 16.23
N ALA A 100 3.94 -0.62 17.31
CA ALA A 100 3.28 -1.57 18.19
C ALA A 100 2.14 -2.32 17.48
N ALA A 101 1.31 -1.63 16.71
CA ALA A 101 0.24 -2.24 15.92
C ALA A 101 0.79 -3.21 14.87
N VAL A 102 1.83 -2.82 14.13
CA VAL A 102 2.50 -3.69 13.14
C VAL A 102 3.07 -4.95 13.80
N ARG A 103 3.67 -4.84 14.99
CA ARG A 103 4.16 -6.01 15.73
C ARG A 103 3.08 -7.03 16.06
N GLN A 104 1.81 -6.60 16.25
CA GLN A 104 0.68 -7.53 16.51
C GLN A 104 0.31 -8.39 15.29
N LEU A 105 0.76 -8.02 14.11
CA LEU A 105 0.51 -8.79 12.87
C LEU A 105 1.58 -9.84 12.60
N ARG A 106 2.74 -9.76 13.28
CA ARG A 106 3.87 -10.68 13.05
C ARG A 106 3.51 -12.11 13.43
N GLY A 107 3.94 -13.04 12.59
CA GLY A 107 3.71 -14.47 12.83
C GLY A 107 2.25 -14.93 12.65
N ARG A 108 1.33 -14.05 12.22
CA ARG A 108 -0.07 -14.40 11.95
C ARG A 108 -0.34 -14.82 10.50
N GLY A 109 0.68 -14.90 9.64
CA GLY A 109 0.49 -15.23 8.22
C GLY A 109 -0.03 -14.06 7.37
N VAL A 110 0.05 -12.82 7.87
CA VAL A 110 -0.31 -11.62 7.13
C VAL A 110 0.73 -11.36 6.04
N THR A 111 0.28 -11.18 4.80
CA THR A 111 1.16 -10.89 3.66
C THR A 111 1.47 -9.40 3.57
N PHE A 112 0.44 -8.55 3.59
CA PHE A 112 0.56 -7.10 3.50
C PHE A 112 -0.17 -6.39 4.63
N ALA A 113 0.36 -5.24 5.06
CA ALA A 113 -0.35 -4.28 5.90
C ALA A 113 -0.12 -2.86 5.40
N THR A 114 -1.16 -2.01 5.45
CA THR A 114 -1.06 -0.60 5.06
C THR A 114 -0.76 0.30 6.25
N ILE A 115 0.07 1.30 5.97
CA ILE A 115 0.29 2.45 6.86
C ILE A 115 0.03 3.75 6.09
N HIS A 116 -0.29 4.81 6.80
CA HIS A 116 -0.35 6.14 6.18
C HIS A 116 1.03 6.81 6.24
N GLY A 117 1.40 7.49 5.15
CA GLY A 117 2.78 7.82 4.91
C GLY A 117 3.28 9.17 5.40
N ASN A 118 3.80 9.28 6.63
CA ASN A 118 4.85 10.24 6.90
C ASN A 118 6.17 9.51 7.23
N GLN A 119 7.30 10.21 7.14
CA GLN A 119 8.63 9.59 7.22
C GLN A 119 8.84 8.77 8.49
N ALA A 120 8.58 9.36 9.65
CA ALA A 120 8.81 8.71 10.96
C ALA A 120 7.92 7.47 11.17
N ILE A 121 6.68 7.51 10.67
CA ILE A 121 5.76 6.36 10.73
C ILE A 121 6.26 5.24 9.82
N MET A 122 6.69 5.57 8.60
CA MET A 122 7.22 4.58 7.65
C MET A 122 8.45 3.87 8.19
N GLU A 123 9.40 4.61 8.75
CA GLU A 123 10.61 4.06 9.38
C GLU A 123 10.28 3.15 10.57
N ALA A 124 9.37 3.59 11.45
CA ALA A 124 8.95 2.82 12.61
C ALA A 124 8.22 1.53 12.23
N ALA A 125 7.33 1.59 11.25
CA ALA A 125 6.62 0.42 10.73
C ALA A 125 7.57 -0.56 10.05
N ALA A 126 8.48 -0.06 9.19
CA ALA A 126 9.48 -0.87 8.51
C ALA A 126 10.42 -1.60 9.49
N ALA A 127 10.86 -0.91 10.53
CA ALA A 127 11.68 -1.52 11.59
C ALA A 127 10.92 -2.59 12.39
N ALA A 128 9.59 -2.47 12.48
CA ALA A 128 8.74 -3.36 13.27
C ALA A 128 8.12 -4.51 12.48
N LYS A 129 8.23 -4.55 11.15
CA LYS A 129 7.41 -5.39 10.26
C LYS A 129 7.63 -6.91 10.38
N GLY A 130 8.85 -7.37 10.69
CA GLY A 130 9.16 -8.80 10.72
C GLY A 130 8.90 -9.48 9.37
N ASP A 131 7.99 -10.45 9.36
CA ASP A 131 7.55 -11.22 8.18
C ASP A 131 6.46 -10.51 7.35
N VAL A 132 5.85 -9.45 7.87
CA VAL A 132 4.80 -8.68 7.19
C VAL A 132 5.41 -7.68 6.21
N LYS A 133 4.88 -7.59 5.01
CA LYS A 133 5.26 -6.54 4.04
C LYS A 133 4.43 -5.29 4.26
N ILE A 134 5.11 -4.14 4.39
CA ILE A 134 4.47 -2.84 4.64
C ILE A 134 4.27 -2.09 3.33
N LEU A 135 3.02 -1.69 3.08
CA LEU A 135 2.63 -0.84 1.97
C LEU A 135 2.25 0.56 2.50
N ALA A 136 2.99 1.58 2.06
CA ALA A 136 2.68 2.95 2.44
C ALA A 136 1.63 3.56 1.51
N VAL A 137 0.57 4.16 2.07
CA VAL A 137 -0.41 4.94 1.31
C VAL A 137 0.25 6.25 0.91
N THR A 138 0.33 6.52 -0.39
CA THR A 138 0.94 7.75 -0.93
C THR A 138 -0.01 8.93 -0.79
N VAL A 139 -1.12 8.88 -1.50
CA VAL A 139 -2.26 9.81 -1.41
C VAL A 139 -3.51 8.93 -1.47
N LEU A 140 -4.51 9.23 -0.66
CA LEU A 140 -5.78 8.50 -0.74
C LEU A 140 -6.41 8.78 -2.11
N THR A 141 -6.85 7.73 -2.79
CA THR A 141 -7.44 7.82 -4.13
C THR A 141 -8.79 8.59 -4.16
N SER A 142 -9.37 8.80 -2.98
CA SER A 142 -10.58 9.61 -2.78
C SER A 142 -10.32 11.10 -2.66
N LEU A 143 -9.07 11.54 -2.47
CA LEU A 143 -8.74 12.96 -2.36
C LEU A 143 -8.71 13.61 -3.75
N ASP A 144 -9.44 14.71 -3.89
CA ASP A 144 -9.39 15.54 -5.06
C ASP A 144 -8.40 16.72 -4.89
N ARG A 145 -8.36 17.61 -5.88
CA ARG A 145 -7.48 18.78 -5.84
C ARG A 145 -7.84 19.74 -4.71
N GLY A 146 -9.14 19.93 -4.45
CA GLY A 146 -9.64 20.79 -3.38
C GLY A 146 -9.20 20.30 -2.00
N ASP A 147 -9.33 18.99 -1.75
CA ASP A 147 -8.87 18.36 -0.52
C ASP A 147 -7.37 18.58 -0.28
N LEU A 148 -6.57 18.49 -1.34
CA LEU A 148 -5.13 18.70 -1.24
C LEU A 148 -4.76 20.18 -0.99
N ASP A 149 -5.49 21.12 -1.59
CA ASP A 149 -5.31 22.55 -1.35
C ASP A 149 -5.68 22.90 0.10
N ASP A 150 -6.76 22.35 0.64
CA ASP A 150 -7.16 22.51 2.05
C ASP A 150 -6.12 21.94 3.03
N LEU A 151 -5.43 20.87 2.64
CA LEU A 151 -4.30 20.30 3.38
C LEU A 151 -2.99 21.09 3.18
N GLY A 152 -2.99 22.15 2.38
CA GLY A 152 -1.83 22.99 2.11
C GLY A 152 -0.85 22.43 1.07
N PHE A 153 -1.24 21.41 0.31
CA PHE A 153 -0.42 20.87 -0.77
C PHE A 153 -0.61 21.66 -2.06
N THR A 154 0.37 22.48 -2.41
CA THR A 154 0.39 23.28 -3.65
C THR A 154 0.97 22.54 -4.85
N VAL A 155 1.55 21.34 -4.62
CA VAL A 155 2.20 20.54 -5.65
C VAL A 155 1.18 19.68 -6.41
N ASP A 156 1.54 19.33 -7.63
CA ASP A 156 0.80 18.38 -8.44
C ASP A 156 0.71 16.99 -7.76
N VAL A 157 -0.47 16.34 -7.86
CA VAL A 157 -0.76 15.05 -7.22
C VAL A 157 0.25 13.99 -7.63
N GLU A 158 0.57 13.90 -8.93
CA GLU A 158 1.52 12.91 -9.45
C GLU A 158 2.90 13.11 -8.82
N LYS A 159 3.38 14.35 -8.74
CA LYS A 159 4.66 14.66 -8.10
C LYS A 159 4.66 14.30 -6.61
N LEU A 160 3.56 14.54 -5.93
CA LEU A 160 3.39 14.18 -4.53
C LEU A 160 3.44 12.66 -4.33
N VAL A 161 2.72 11.91 -5.17
CA VAL A 161 2.70 10.43 -5.15
C VAL A 161 4.10 9.88 -5.38
N LEU A 162 4.81 10.34 -6.42
CA LEU A 162 6.17 9.88 -6.73
C LEU A 162 7.15 10.19 -5.59
N SER A 163 7.08 11.40 -5.02
CA SER A 163 7.92 11.80 -3.89
C SER A 163 7.68 10.91 -2.67
N ARG A 164 6.41 10.66 -2.32
CA ARG A 164 6.04 9.83 -1.19
C ARG A 164 6.42 8.36 -1.40
N ALA A 165 6.22 7.84 -2.60
CA ALA A 165 6.59 6.48 -2.93
C ALA A 165 8.11 6.24 -2.81
N ARG A 166 8.93 7.18 -3.30
CA ARG A 166 10.38 7.13 -3.14
C ARG A 166 10.76 7.10 -1.65
N ARG A 167 10.21 8.01 -0.85
CA ARG A 167 10.47 8.08 0.60
C ARG A 167 10.04 6.81 1.34
N ALA A 168 8.93 6.19 0.92
CA ALA A 168 8.47 4.93 1.49
C ALA A 168 9.51 3.81 1.29
N LEU A 169 10.07 3.68 0.09
CA LEU A 169 11.11 2.70 -0.20
C LEU A 169 12.41 3.00 0.55
N GLU A 170 12.83 4.27 0.62
CA GLU A 170 14.00 4.72 1.38
C GLU A 170 13.85 4.41 2.88
N ALA A 171 12.63 4.55 3.43
CA ALA A 171 12.29 4.20 4.80
C ALA A 171 12.22 2.69 5.07
N GLY A 172 12.34 1.84 4.04
CA GLY A 172 12.33 0.38 4.15
C GLY A 172 10.95 -0.26 4.06
N CYS A 173 9.91 0.46 3.59
CA CYS A 173 8.64 -0.13 3.20
C CYS A 173 8.83 -1.03 1.97
N ASP A 174 7.96 -2.03 1.81
CA ASP A 174 8.06 -3.03 0.73
C ASP A 174 7.34 -2.57 -0.54
N GLY A 175 6.49 -1.55 -0.42
CA GLY A 175 5.78 -0.99 -1.54
C GLY A 175 4.85 0.16 -1.15
N VAL A 176 3.98 0.54 -2.08
CA VAL A 176 3.02 1.62 -1.89
C VAL A 176 1.64 1.22 -2.38
N VAL A 177 0.62 1.94 -1.87
CA VAL A 177 -0.73 1.95 -2.43
C VAL A 177 -0.89 3.22 -3.23
N SER A 178 -1.29 3.08 -4.50
CA SER A 178 -1.57 4.18 -5.42
C SER A 178 -2.72 3.81 -6.35
N SER A 179 -3.19 4.77 -7.16
CA SER A 179 -4.14 4.47 -8.21
C SER A 179 -3.49 3.68 -9.35
N GLY A 180 -4.30 2.95 -10.12
CA GLY A 180 -3.83 2.24 -11.31
C GLY A 180 -3.28 3.18 -12.39
N LEU A 181 -3.71 4.44 -12.40
CA LEU A 181 -3.25 5.47 -13.35
C LEU A 181 -1.79 5.86 -13.09
N GLU A 182 -1.34 5.80 -11.85
CA GLU A 182 0.01 6.17 -11.43
C GLU A 182 1.00 5.01 -11.54
N ALA A 183 0.50 3.78 -11.60
CA ALA A 183 1.33 2.57 -11.59
C ALA A 183 2.42 2.54 -12.69
N PRO A 184 2.15 2.93 -13.97
CA PRO A 184 3.20 2.98 -15.00
C PRO A 184 4.32 3.95 -14.63
N ARG A 185 3.97 5.15 -14.16
CA ARG A 185 4.94 6.18 -13.75
C ARG A 185 5.74 5.77 -12.52
N LEU A 186 5.09 5.15 -11.55
CA LEU A 186 5.76 4.59 -10.38
C LEU A 186 6.78 3.52 -10.78
N ARG A 187 6.42 2.65 -11.73
CA ARG A 187 7.32 1.63 -12.27
C ARG A 187 8.53 2.22 -12.99
N GLU A 188 8.30 3.29 -13.76
CA GLU A 188 9.36 3.99 -14.50
C GLU A 188 10.35 4.70 -13.56
N PHE A 189 9.83 5.36 -12.49
CA PHE A 189 10.63 6.26 -11.65
C PHE A 189 11.21 5.61 -10.38
N ILE A 190 10.64 4.53 -9.87
CA ILE A 190 10.98 4.03 -8.53
C ILE A 190 11.58 2.63 -8.59
N ASP A 191 11.99 2.20 -9.79
CA ASP A 191 12.63 0.90 -9.91
C ASP A 191 11.76 -0.28 -9.41
N HIS A 192 12.14 -1.47 -9.76
CA HIS A 192 11.48 -2.76 -9.58
C HIS A 192 11.17 -3.19 -8.13
N ARG A 193 11.33 -2.31 -7.14
CA ARG A 193 11.12 -2.61 -5.72
C ARG A 193 9.65 -2.55 -5.29
N LEU A 194 8.78 -1.94 -6.09
CA LEU A 194 7.34 -1.93 -5.79
C LEU A 194 6.75 -3.32 -6.03
N PRO A 195 5.91 -3.84 -5.12
CA PRO A 195 5.22 -5.11 -5.29
C PRO A 195 4.26 -5.10 -6.47
#